data_6f941c9ddcaab472821d900cf09aa53a
#
_entry.id   6f941c9ddcaab472821d900cf09aa53a
#
_cell.length_a   1.000
_cell.length_b   1.000
_cell.length_c   1.000
_cell.angle_alpha   90.00
_cell.angle_beta   90.00
_cell.angle_gamma   90.00
#
_symmetry.space_group_name_H-M   'P 1'
#
loop_
_entity.id
_entity.type
_entity.pdbx_description
1 polymer ?
#
loop_
_entity_poly.entity_id
_entity_poly.type
_entity_poly.pdbx_seq_one_letter_code
_entity_poly.pdbx_strand_id
1 'polypeptide(L)'
;IITSILYKKHPAEIKFILVDPKKVELTLFNKIERHYLAKLPDSDESIITDTKKVVKTLKSLCIEMESRYELLKNGMCRNIKEYNIKFKKRKLNPNDGHKFLPYLVLVVDEFADIIMTAGKEVENPIGRLAQLARAVGIHLIIATQRPSVNVITGLIKANFPARIAFKVTAKVDSRTILDTGGADQLIGNGDLLYTRGNDLIRLQCGFIDTEEIEKITDIIGSQRGYSNAYLLPECEEDNISTINDDVGDRDPKFNEAAEILVLAQQGSASLLQRKMKLGYNRAGRIIDQLEAAGIVG
;
A
#
# COMPACT_ATOMS: atom_id res chain seq x y z
N ILE A 1 1.95 -2.21 -18.97
CA ILE A 1 0.73 -2.23 -18.12
C ILE A 1 0.12 -0.84 -18.08
N ILE A 2 0.85 0.22 -17.65
CA ILE A 2 0.32 1.60 -17.52
C ILE A 2 -0.31 2.05 -18.84
N THR A 3 0.42 1.99 -19.95
CA THR A 3 -0.06 2.37 -21.29
C THR A 3 -1.30 1.63 -21.73
N SER A 4 -1.39 0.34 -21.43
CA SER A 4 -2.61 -0.46 -21.73
C SER A 4 -3.83 0.01 -20.94
N ILE A 5 -3.62 0.49 -19.71
CA ILE A 5 -4.69 1.05 -18.88
C ILE A 5 -5.09 2.44 -19.39
N LEU A 6 -4.11 3.30 -19.71
CA LEU A 6 -4.35 4.63 -20.29
C LEU A 6 -5.17 4.55 -21.57
N TYR A 7 -4.90 3.53 -22.41
CA TYR A 7 -5.65 3.29 -23.65
C TYR A 7 -7.12 2.90 -23.39
N LYS A 8 -7.43 2.22 -22.29
CA LYS A 8 -8.76 1.63 -22.04
C LYS A 8 -9.61 2.37 -21.03
N LYS A 9 -9.03 3.27 -20.23
CA LYS A 9 -9.71 3.89 -19.10
C LYS A 9 -9.64 5.40 -19.13
N HIS A 10 -10.79 6.03 -18.90
CA HIS A 10 -10.89 7.48 -18.79
C HIS A 10 -10.29 7.97 -17.47
N PRO A 11 -9.66 9.19 -17.42
CA PRO A 11 -9.05 9.72 -16.21
C PRO A 11 -10.03 9.93 -15.03
N ALA A 12 -11.33 10.04 -15.29
CA ALA A 12 -12.34 10.06 -14.24
C ALA A 12 -12.54 8.68 -13.57
N GLU A 13 -12.15 7.59 -14.23
CA GLU A 13 -12.35 6.22 -13.73
C GLU A 13 -11.14 5.67 -12.99
N ILE A 14 -9.94 6.20 -13.27
CA ILE A 14 -8.69 5.68 -12.70
C ILE A 14 -7.69 6.78 -12.41
N LYS A 15 -6.92 6.60 -11.35
CA LYS A 15 -5.76 7.45 -10.99
C LYS A 15 -4.59 6.56 -10.61
N PHE A 16 -3.39 6.99 -10.97
CA PHE A 16 -2.15 6.32 -10.61
C PHE A 16 -1.41 7.08 -9.51
N ILE A 17 -0.79 6.34 -8.62
CA ILE A 17 0.22 6.82 -7.69
C ILE A 17 1.51 6.16 -8.12
N LEU A 18 2.47 6.94 -8.60
CA LEU A 18 3.70 6.45 -9.18
C LEU A 18 4.87 6.64 -8.21
N VAL A 19 5.60 5.58 -7.97
CA VAL A 19 6.77 5.56 -7.09
C VAL A 19 7.97 5.07 -7.89
N ASP A 20 8.96 5.95 -8.07
CA ASP A 20 10.18 5.70 -8.83
C ASP A 20 11.40 6.19 -8.02
N PRO A 21 11.99 5.36 -7.17
CA PRO A 21 13.14 5.75 -6.36
C PRO A 21 14.36 6.19 -7.17
N LYS A 22 14.46 5.71 -8.42
CA LYS A 22 15.60 5.99 -9.31
C LYS A 22 15.43 7.23 -10.18
N LYS A 23 14.23 7.80 -10.26
CA LYS A 23 13.89 8.98 -11.08
C LYS A 23 14.14 8.78 -12.59
N VAL A 24 13.97 7.59 -13.12
CA VAL A 24 14.30 7.27 -14.51
C VAL A 24 13.08 6.80 -15.29
N GLU A 25 12.45 5.72 -14.84
CA GLU A 25 11.51 4.95 -15.65
C GLU A 25 10.11 5.60 -15.75
N LEU A 26 9.64 6.22 -14.67
CA LEU A 26 8.28 6.75 -14.61
C LEU A 26 8.19 8.26 -14.84
N THR A 27 9.30 8.98 -14.96
CA THR A 27 9.34 10.44 -15.12
C THR A 27 8.57 10.96 -16.35
N LEU A 28 8.52 10.18 -17.41
CA LEU A 28 7.74 10.51 -18.62
C LEU A 28 6.25 10.71 -18.36
N PHE A 29 5.71 10.05 -17.32
CA PHE A 29 4.31 10.16 -16.96
C PHE A 29 3.97 11.44 -16.19
N ASN A 30 4.93 12.29 -15.83
CA ASN A 30 4.63 13.62 -15.24
C ASN A 30 3.71 14.47 -16.13
N LYS A 31 3.82 14.34 -17.44
CA LYS A 31 3.02 15.09 -18.41
C LYS A 31 1.51 14.84 -18.26
N ILE A 32 1.10 13.70 -17.70
CA ILE A 32 -0.30 13.33 -17.50
C ILE A 32 -0.80 13.62 -16.07
N GLU A 33 -0.07 14.38 -15.28
CA GLU A 33 -0.35 14.66 -13.87
C GLU A 33 -1.81 15.02 -13.62
N ARG A 34 -2.29 16.08 -14.27
CA ARG A 34 -3.64 16.61 -14.08
C ARG A 34 -4.75 15.61 -14.44
N HIS A 35 -4.45 14.68 -15.33
CA HIS A 35 -5.44 13.73 -15.83
C HIS A 35 -5.46 12.45 -14.99
N TYR A 36 -4.31 11.83 -14.81
CA TYR A 36 -4.24 10.46 -14.31
C TYR A 36 -3.49 10.28 -13.00
N LEU A 37 -2.76 11.29 -12.49
CA LEU A 37 -1.99 11.08 -11.27
C LEU A 37 -2.75 11.50 -10.01
N ALA A 38 -2.40 10.83 -8.92
CA ALA A 38 -2.80 11.17 -7.57
C ALA A 38 -1.55 11.41 -6.73
N LYS A 39 -1.57 12.46 -5.89
CA LYS A 39 -0.44 12.84 -5.05
C LYS A 39 -0.90 13.31 -3.67
N LEU A 40 0.04 13.43 -2.74
CA LEU A 40 -0.19 14.08 -1.45
C LEU A 40 -0.41 15.58 -1.64
N PRO A 41 -1.24 16.23 -0.81
CA PRO A 41 -1.52 17.67 -0.91
C PRO A 41 -0.27 18.54 -0.78
N ASP A 42 0.68 18.14 0.06
CA ASP A 42 1.93 18.82 0.37
C ASP A 42 3.11 18.45 -0.56
N SER A 43 2.85 17.67 -1.61
CA SER A 43 3.89 17.27 -2.55
C SER A 43 3.86 18.10 -3.82
N ASP A 44 4.97 18.76 -4.14
CA ASP A 44 5.15 19.44 -5.43
C ASP A 44 5.35 18.46 -6.58
N GLU A 45 5.99 17.33 -6.30
CA GLU A 45 6.26 16.26 -7.28
C GLU A 45 5.09 15.28 -7.38
N SER A 46 4.72 14.92 -8.60
CA SER A 46 3.64 13.95 -8.86
C SER A 46 4.13 12.51 -8.84
N ILE A 47 5.42 12.28 -9.08
CA ILE A 47 6.08 10.99 -8.97
C ILE A 47 6.90 10.98 -7.69
N ILE A 48 6.69 9.97 -6.88
CA ILE A 48 7.29 9.88 -5.55
C ILE A 48 8.66 9.22 -5.68
N THR A 49 9.70 9.91 -5.22
CA THR A 49 11.09 9.46 -5.34
C THR A 49 11.76 9.24 -4.00
N ASP A 50 11.26 9.88 -2.95
CA ASP A 50 11.80 9.83 -1.59
C ASP A 50 11.08 8.79 -0.74
N THR A 51 11.83 7.95 -0.01
CA THR A 51 11.29 6.84 0.80
C THR A 51 10.36 7.33 1.92
N LYS A 52 10.63 8.49 2.54
CA LYS A 52 9.74 9.03 3.58
C LYS A 52 8.40 9.43 2.98
N LYS A 53 8.41 10.05 1.79
CA LYS A 53 7.19 10.36 1.04
C LYS A 53 6.44 9.10 0.62
N VAL A 54 7.14 8.00 0.29
CA VAL A 54 6.50 6.70 0.02
C VAL A 54 5.76 6.20 1.26
N VAL A 55 6.39 6.18 2.42
CA VAL A 55 5.75 5.77 3.68
C VAL A 55 4.51 6.63 3.97
N LYS A 56 4.62 7.97 3.85
CA LYS A 56 3.50 8.90 4.03
C LYS A 56 2.36 8.60 3.05
N THR A 57 2.68 8.34 1.79
CA THR A 57 1.69 8.00 0.75
C THR A 57 0.99 6.67 1.04
N LEU A 58 1.71 5.65 1.48
CA LEU A 58 1.11 4.36 1.86
C LEU A 58 0.14 4.50 3.04
N LYS A 59 0.49 5.33 4.02
CA LYS A 59 -0.39 5.64 5.16
C LYS A 59 -1.63 6.41 4.71
N SER A 60 -1.46 7.43 3.86
CA SER A 60 -2.56 8.16 3.23
C SER A 60 -3.50 7.23 2.44
N LEU A 61 -2.95 6.25 1.69
CA LEU A 61 -3.76 5.25 1.00
C LEU A 61 -4.54 4.33 1.96
N CYS A 62 -4.00 4.04 3.14
CA CYS A 62 -4.75 3.31 4.18
C CYS A 62 -5.92 4.16 4.72
N ILE A 63 -5.74 5.46 4.92
CA ILE A 63 -6.82 6.39 5.32
C ILE A 63 -7.89 6.46 4.21
N GLU A 64 -7.47 6.61 2.95
CA GLU A 64 -8.40 6.61 1.81
C GLU A 64 -9.17 5.29 1.72
N MET A 65 -8.52 4.17 1.97
CA MET A 65 -9.17 2.85 2.01
C MET A 65 -10.28 2.80 3.06
N GLU A 66 -10.01 3.27 4.27
CA GLU A 66 -10.99 3.29 5.38
C GLU A 66 -12.16 4.24 5.07
N SER A 67 -11.87 5.45 4.60
CA SER A 67 -12.88 6.40 4.16
C SER A 67 -13.80 5.81 3.07
N ARG A 68 -13.23 5.07 2.12
CA ARG A 68 -14.01 4.38 1.08
C ARG A 68 -14.88 3.27 1.66
N TYR A 69 -14.38 2.51 2.64
CA TYR A 69 -15.19 1.49 3.32
C TYR A 69 -16.41 2.12 4.01
N GLU A 70 -16.25 3.26 4.68
CA GLU A 70 -17.38 3.97 5.27
C GLU A 70 -18.40 4.43 4.22
N LEU A 71 -17.93 4.97 3.07
CA LEU A 71 -18.82 5.34 1.96
C LEU A 71 -19.57 4.13 1.38
N LEU A 72 -18.90 2.99 1.23
CA LEU A 72 -19.53 1.75 0.77
C LEU A 72 -20.58 1.25 1.77
N LYS A 73 -20.26 1.27 3.05
CA LYS A 73 -21.15 0.89 4.15
C LYS A 73 -22.40 1.78 4.17
N ASN A 74 -22.23 3.09 4.17
CA ASN A 74 -23.34 4.07 4.14
C ASN A 74 -24.18 3.94 2.86
N GLY A 75 -23.52 3.63 1.74
CA GLY A 75 -24.16 3.32 0.47
C GLY A 75 -24.81 1.93 0.39
N MET A 76 -24.65 1.07 1.42
CA MET A 76 -25.08 -0.34 1.41
C MET A 76 -24.58 -1.08 0.16
N CYS A 77 -23.28 -0.97 -0.15
CA CYS A 77 -22.64 -1.58 -1.30
C CYS A 77 -21.48 -2.47 -0.84
N ARG A 78 -21.27 -3.61 -1.53
CA ARG A 78 -20.22 -4.56 -1.16
C ARG A 78 -18.85 -4.26 -1.83
N ASN A 79 -18.86 -3.46 -2.89
CA ASN A 79 -17.67 -3.12 -3.62
C ASN A 79 -17.84 -1.81 -4.41
N ILE A 80 -16.72 -1.23 -4.85
CA ILE A 80 -16.68 0.02 -5.60
C ILE A 80 -17.52 -0.02 -6.90
N LYS A 81 -17.61 -1.18 -7.56
CA LYS A 81 -18.38 -1.30 -8.81
C LYS A 81 -19.87 -1.09 -8.55
N GLU A 82 -20.42 -1.76 -7.53
CA GLU A 82 -21.81 -1.58 -7.10
C GLU A 82 -22.06 -0.14 -6.68
N TYR A 83 -21.15 0.43 -5.88
CA TYR A 83 -21.24 1.80 -5.39
C TYR A 83 -21.28 2.82 -6.54
N ASN A 84 -20.34 2.75 -7.47
CA ASN A 84 -20.27 3.67 -8.60
C ASN A 84 -21.47 3.53 -9.55
N ILE A 85 -22.02 2.34 -9.73
CA ILE A 85 -23.27 2.13 -10.49
C ILE A 85 -24.44 2.83 -9.77
N LYS A 86 -24.53 2.69 -8.44
CA LYS A 86 -25.57 3.31 -7.62
C LYS A 86 -25.45 4.84 -7.62
N PHE A 87 -24.22 5.36 -7.55
CA PHE A 87 -23.93 6.80 -7.66
C PHE A 87 -24.33 7.35 -9.03
N LYS A 88 -23.91 6.71 -10.12
CA LYS A 88 -24.28 7.11 -11.50
C LYS A 88 -25.80 7.13 -11.72
N LYS A 89 -26.53 6.23 -11.04
CA LYS A 89 -28.01 6.20 -11.07
C LYS A 89 -28.64 7.24 -10.12
N ARG A 90 -27.87 8.17 -9.55
CA ARG A 90 -28.32 9.21 -8.60
C ARG A 90 -29.09 8.67 -7.37
N LYS A 91 -28.73 7.46 -6.92
CA LYS A 91 -29.33 6.83 -5.74
C LYS A 91 -28.52 7.08 -4.45
N LEU A 92 -27.42 7.82 -4.54
CA LEU A 92 -26.57 8.26 -3.44
C LEU A 92 -26.53 9.79 -3.45
N ASN A 93 -26.78 10.41 -2.30
CA ASN A 93 -26.86 11.86 -2.18
C ASN A 93 -25.45 12.45 -1.96
N PRO A 94 -24.99 13.38 -2.83
CA PRO A 94 -23.69 14.05 -2.64
C PRO A 94 -23.60 14.87 -1.34
N ASN A 95 -24.74 15.37 -0.81
CA ASN A 95 -24.74 16.13 0.45
C ASN A 95 -24.39 15.26 1.67
N ASP A 96 -24.51 13.94 1.54
CA ASP A 96 -24.10 12.96 2.57
C ASP A 96 -22.63 12.52 2.35
N GLY A 97 -21.85 13.27 1.58
CA GLY A 97 -20.43 13.00 1.28
C GLY A 97 -20.21 11.98 0.17
N HIS A 98 -21.28 11.44 -0.44
CA HIS A 98 -21.13 10.49 -1.55
C HIS A 98 -20.57 11.17 -2.79
N LYS A 99 -19.58 10.54 -3.40
CA LYS A 99 -18.90 10.98 -4.63
C LYS A 99 -18.58 9.77 -5.52
N PHE A 100 -18.34 10.01 -6.81
CA PHE A 100 -17.82 8.96 -7.67
C PHE A 100 -16.39 8.61 -7.23
N LEU A 101 -16.10 7.32 -7.07
CA LEU A 101 -14.81 6.83 -6.62
C LEU A 101 -14.01 6.30 -7.82
N PRO A 102 -12.93 6.98 -8.25
CA PRO A 102 -12.02 6.41 -9.23
C PRO A 102 -11.26 5.21 -8.63
N TYR A 103 -10.87 4.27 -9.47
CA TYR A 103 -9.89 3.27 -9.06
C TYR A 103 -8.54 3.95 -8.83
N LEU A 104 -7.84 3.56 -7.78
CA LEU A 104 -6.48 4.00 -7.49
C LEU A 104 -5.52 2.84 -7.76
N VAL A 105 -4.45 3.11 -8.49
CA VAL A 105 -3.42 2.10 -8.78
C VAL A 105 -2.08 2.64 -8.32
N LEU A 106 -1.56 2.07 -7.24
CA LEU A 106 -0.20 2.31 -6.81
C LEU A 106 0.74 1.47 -7.68
N VAL A 107 1.72 2.12 -8.29
CA VAL A 107 2.78 1.46 -9.07
C VAL A 107 4.12 1.78 -8.43
N VAL A 108 4.84 0.74 -8.04
CA VAL A 108 6.20 0.83 -7.49
C VAL A 108 7.15 0.18 -8.47
N ASP A 109 8.07 0.96 -9.02
CA ASP A 109 9.00 0.49 -10.05
C ASP A 109 10.10 -0.41 -9.48
N GLU A 110 10.75 -0.02 -8.39
CA GLU A 110 11.77 -0.84 -7.72
C GLU A 110 11.49 -0.94 -6.21
N PHE A 111 10.81 -2.01 -5.85
CA PHE A 111 10.42 -2.25 -4.46
C PHE A 111 11.61 -2.58 -3.54
N ALA A 112 12.66 -3.21 -4.09
CA ALA A 112 13.84 -3.57 -3.30
C ALA A 112 14.48 -2.34 -2.65
N ASP A 113 14.60 -1.23 -3.38
CA ASP A 113 15.23 -0.01 -2.86
C ASP A 113 14.43 0.61 -1.70
N ILE A 114 13.13 0.44 -1.72
CA ILE A 114 12.23 0.97 -0.69
C ILE A 114 12.22 0.08 0.55
N ILE A 115 12.01 -1.23 0.37
CA ILE A 115 11.90 -2.16 1.51
C ILE A 115 13.23 -2.33 2.25
N MET A 116 14.36 -2.26 1.54
CA MET A 116 15.68 -2.32 2.17
C MET A 116 16.00 -1.06 3.00
N THR A 117 15.36 0.07 2.70
CA THR A 117 15.56 1.32 3.43
C THR A 117 14.58 1.49 4.59
N ALA A 118 13.29 1.23 4.37
CA ALA A 118 12.22 1.50 5.33
C ALA A 118 11.61 0.22 5.97
N GLY A 119 11.99 -0.95 5.50
CA GLY A 119 11.61 -2.23 6.11
C GLY A 119 10.12 -2.36 6.41
N LYS A 120 9.80 -2.59 7.67
CA LYS A 120 8.42 -2.81 8.13
C LYS A 120 7.49 -1.60 7.96
N GLU A 121 8.02 -0.38 7.93
CA GLU A 121 7.21 0.83 7.72
C GLU A 121 6.53 0.85 6.34
N VAL A 122 7.11 0.16 5.38
CA VAL A 122 6.55 -0.03 4.02
C VAL A 122 5.83 -1.36 3.91
N GLU A 123 6.41 -2.44 4.44
CA GLU A 123 5.85 -3.79 4.33
C GLU A 123 4.45 -3.90 4.95
N ASN A 124 4.25 -3.36 6.14
CA ASN A 124 2.98 -3.44 6.85
C ASN A 124 1.83 -2.74 6.11
N PRO A 125 1.94 -1.46 5.70
CA PRO A 125 0.88 -0.80 4.93
C PRO A 125 0.61 -1.48 3.59
N ILE A 126 1.65 -1.94 2.89
CA ILE A 126 1.49 -2.68 1.62
C ILE A 126 0.72 -3.98 1.85
N GLY A 127 1.08 -4.75 2.88
CA GLY A 127 0.37 -5.97 3.25
C GLY A 127 -1.11 -5.71 3.56
N ARG A 128 -1.40 -4.66 4.33
CA ARG A 128 -2.76 -4.24 4.67
C ARG A 128 -3.57 -3.83 3.44
N LEU A 129 -3.00 -2.99 2.57
CA LEU A 129 -3.64 -2.57 1.33
C LEU A 129 -3.88 -3.76 0.39
N ALA A 130 -2.89 -4.63 0.20
CA ALA A 130 -3.01 -5.79 -0.68
C ALA A 130 -4.10 -6.76 -0.20
N GLN A 131 -4.28 -6.90 1.10
CA GLN A 131 -5.29 -7.76 1.71
C GLN A 131 -6.71 -7.18 1.62
N LEU A 132 -6.87 -5.90 1.89
CA LEU A 132 -8.18 -5.29 2.13
C LEU A 132 -8.65 -4.35 1.00
N ALA A 133 -7.77 -3.64 0.31
CA ALA A 133 -8.15 -2.50 -0.52
C ALA A 133 -8.84 -2.83 -1.85
N ARG A 134 -8.85 -4.10 -2.28
CA ARG A 134 -9.46 -4.54 -3.55
C ARG A 134 -10.94 -4.18 -3.65
N ALA A 135 -11.71 -4.37 -2.58
CA ALA A 135 -13.15 -4.11 -2.60
C ALA A 135 -13.48 -2.63 -2.80
N VAL A 136 -12.62 -1.74 -2.30
CA VAL A 136 -12.75 -0.28 -2.40
C VAL A 136 -12.04 0.32 -3.61
N GLY A 137 -11.47 -0.52 -4.49
CA GLY A 137 -10.89 -0.11 -5.78
C GLY A 137 -9.50 0.48 -5.68
N ILE A 138 -8.70 0.07 -4.69
CA ILE A 138 -7.28 0.40 -4.62
C ILE A 138 -6.50 -0.86 -4.99
N HIS A 139 -5.60 -0.75 -5.96
CA HIS A 139 -4.79 -1.83 -6.49
C HIS A 139 -3.31 -1.49 -6.43
N LEU A 140 -2.49 -2.52 -6.30
CA LEU A 140 -1.03 -2.37 -6.20
C LEU A 140 -0.36 -3.15 -7.32
N ILE A 141 0.64 -2.53 -7.95
CA ILE A 141 1.57 -3.14 -8.88
C ILE A 141 2.95 -2.92 -8.30
N ILE A 142 3.58 -3.98 -7.84
CA ILE A 142 4.89 -3.96 -7.21
C ILE A 142 5.88 -4.63 -8.14
N ALA A 143 6.87 -3.88 -8.59
CA ALA A 143 7.93 -4.41 -9.44
C ALA A 143 9.29 -4.37 -8.70
N THR A 144 10.19 -5.25 -9.10
CA THR A 144 11.56 -5.27 -8.63
C THR A 144 12.48 -5.96 -9.65
N GLN A 145 13.68 -5.44 -9.80
CA GLN A 145 14.78 -6.07 -10.55
C GLN A 145 15.63 -6.99 -9.67
N ARG A 146 15.35 -7.04 -8.35
CA ARG A 146 16.09 -7.84 -7.36
C ARG A 146 15.17 -8.83 -6.64
N PRO A 147 14.78 -9.94 -7.30
CA PRO A 147 13.83 -10.91 -6.76
C PRO A 147 14.47 -11.81 -5.69
N SER A 148 14.88 -11.24 -4.56
CA SER A 148 15.40 -11.99 -3.43
C SER A 148 14.31 -12.28 -2.38
N VAL A 149 14.54 -13.25 -1.51
CA VAL A 149 13.61 -13.60 -0.41
C VAL A 149 13.45 -12.49 0.63
N ASN A 150 14.43 -11.59 0.73
CA ASN A 150 14.36 -10.41 1.60
C ASN A 150 13.47 -9.29 1.02
N VAL A 151 13.22 -9.32 -0.28
CA VAL A 151 12.37 -8.36 -0.99
C VAL A 151 10.98 -8.95 -1.19
N ILE A 152 10.90 -10.17 -1.68
CA ILE A 152 9.66 -10.92 -1.92
C ILE A 152 9.41 -11.83 -0.70
N THR A 153 9.01 -11.19 0.40
CA THR A 153 8.76 -11.87 1.68
C THR A 153 7.54 -12.78 1.63
N GLY A 154 7.38 -13.62 2.66
CA GLY A 154 6.19 -14.46 2.81
C GLY A 154 4.89 -13.65 2.88
N LEU A 155 4.91 -12.47 3.52
CA LEU A 155 3.77 -11.55 3.59
C LEU A 155 3.39 -11.01 2.21
N ILE A 156 4.37 -10.60 1.41
CA ILE A 156 4.16 -10.14 0.03
C ILE A 156 3.57 -11.28 -0.81
N LYS A 157 4.17 -12.48 -0.77
CA LYS A 157 3.67 -13.63 -1.53
C LYS A 157 2.23 -14.02 -1.18
N ALA A 158 1.89 -14.00 0.10
CA ALA A 158 0.54 -14.36 0.56
C ALA A 158 -0.55 -13.41 0.05
N ASN A 159 -0.22 -12.12 -0.12
CA ASN A 159 -1.18 -11.08 -0.49
C ASN A 159 -1.16 -10.70 -1.99
N PHE A 160 -0.16 -11.17 -2.74
CA PHE A 160 -0.04 -10.95 -4.19
C PHE A 160 -0.18 -12.27 -4.96
N PRO A 161 -1.42 -12.73 -5.19
CA PRO A 161 -1.66 -14.00 -5.89
C PRO A 161 -1.37 -13.92 -7.40
N ALA A 162 -1.49 -12.74 -8.01
CA ALA A 162 -1.15 -12.53 -9.41
C ALA A 162 0.31 -12.11 -9.52
N ARG A 163 1.12 -12.92 -10.21
CA ARG A 163 2.56 -12.69 -10.34
C ARG A 163 3.00 -12.79 -11.78
N ILE A 164 3.95 -11.94 -12.13
CA ILE A 164 4.56 -11.89 -13.46
C ILE A 164 6.06 -12.01 -13.27
N ALA A 165 6.70 -12.91 -14.01
CA ALA A 165 8.14 -12.96 -14.13
C ALA A 165 8.55 -12.82 -15.59
N PHE A 166 9.38 -11.84 -15.88
CA PHE A 166 10.15 -11.76 -17.11
C PHE A 166 11.37 -12.67 -17.00
N LYS A 167 12.20 -12.70 -18.05
CA LYS A 167 13.43 -13.49 -18.04
C LYS A 167 14.30 -13.11 -16.84
N VAL A 168 14.70 -14.13 -16.09
CA VAL A 168 15.69 -14.02 -15.01
C VAL A 168 16.91 -14.86 -15.36
N THR A 169 18.05 -14.58 -14.73
CA THR A 169 19.30 -15.32 -14.99
C THR A 169 19.40 -16.62 -14.21
N ALA A 170 18.83 -16.66 -13.02
CA ALA A 170 18.92 -17.80 -12.12
C ALA A 170 17.55 -18.47 -11.89
N LYS A 171 17.55 -19.81 -11.85
CA LYS A 171 16.36 -20.60 -11.53
C LYS A 171 15.80 -20.32 -10.13
N VAL A 172 16.67 -19.90 -9.20
CA VAL A 172 16.26 -19.49 -7.85
C VAL A 172 15.37 -18.26 -7.87
N ASP A 173 15.65 -17.29 -8.75
CA ASP A 173 14.86 -16.07 -8.90
C ASP A 173 13.46 -16.39 -9.43
N SER A 174 13.36 -17.30 -10.41
CA SER A 174 12.07 -17.80 -10.89
C SER A 174 11.24 -18.39 -9.74
N ARG A 175 11.85 -19.23 -8.90
CA ARG A 175 11.18 -19.83 -7.74
C ARG A 175 10.81 -18.77 -6.69
N THR A 176 11.63 -17.77 -6.51
CA THR A 176 11.33 -16.67 -5.57
C THR A 176 10.09 -15.91 -6.00
N ILE A 177 9.90 -15.66 -7.31
CA ILE A 177 8.73 -14.92 -7.83
C ILE A 177 7.51 -15.84 -7.94
N LEU A 178 7.66 -16.98 -8.64
CA LEU A 178 6.53 -17.80 -9.11
C LEU A 178 6.27 -19.07 -8.27
N ASP A 179 7.10 -19.35 -7.28
CA ASP A 179 7.16 -20.64 -6.54
C ASP A 179 7.54 -21.83 -7.42
N THR A 180 7.84 -21.59 -8.71
CA THR A 180 8.27 -22.60 -9.68
C THR A 180 9.39 -22.07 -10.59
N GLY A 181 10.13 -22.98 -11.24
CA GLY A 181 11.10 -22.60 -12.26
C GLY A 181 10.42 -22.23 -13.58
N GLY A 182 11.24 -21.78 -14.55
CA GLY A 182 10.81 -21.55 -15.93
C GLY A 182 11.09 -20.14 -16.45
N ALA A 183 11.14 -19.12 -15.58
CA ALA A 183 11.47 -17.77 -16.00
C ALA A 183 12.94 -17.61 -16.45
N ASP A 184 13.81 -18.49 -16.01
CA ASP A 184 15.21 -18.60 -16.45
C ASP A 184 15.34 -19.11 -17.89
N GLN A 185 14.31 -19.76 -18.42
CA GLN A 185 14.24 -20.32 -19.78
C GLN A 185 13.56 -19.41 -20.79
N LEU A 186 13.07 -18.24 -20.37
CA LEU A 186 12.42 -17.28 -21.26
C LEU A 186 13.43 -16.67 -22.26
N ILE A 187 12.94 -16.26 -23.42
CA ILE A 187 13.75 -15.67 -24.48
C ILE A 187 14.23 -14.28 -24.10
N GLY A 188 13.41 -13.51 -23.36
CA GLY A 188 13.59 -12.09 -23.13
C GLY A 188 12.69 -11.25 -24.03
N ASN A 189 12.96 -9.95 -24.17
CA ASN A 189 12.21 -9.04 -25.05
C ASN A 189 10.68 -9.05 -24.82
N GLY A 190 10.25 -9.12 -23.54
CA GLY A 190 8.83 -9.13 -23.17
C GLY A 190 8.18 -10.51 -23.10
N ASP A 191 8.94 -11.59 -23.32
CA ASP A 191 8.48 -12.95 -23.03
C ASP A 191 8.38 -13.13 -21.51
N LEU A 192 7.25 -13.55 -21.01
CA LEU A 192 6.95 -13.60 -19.58
C LEU A 192 6.14 -14.82 -19.17
N LEU A 193 6.24 -15.16 -17.90
CA LEU A 193 5.34 -16.10 -17.24
C LEU A 193 4.40 -15.33 -16.31
N TYR A 194 3.12 -15.65 -16.40
CA TYR A 194 2.07 -15.13 -15.54
C TYR A 194 1.42 -16.26 -14.76
N THR A 195 1.19 -16.06 -13.47
CA THR A 195 0.39 -16.96 -12.65
C THR A 195 -0.62 -16.21 -11.80
N ARG A 196 -1.75 -16.84 -11.55
CA ARG A 196 -2.76 -16.39 -10.59
C ARG A 196 -3.22 -17.56 -9.72
N GLY A 197 -2.30 -18.16 -9.00
CA GLY A 197 -2.54 -19.39 -8.23
C GLY A 197 -1.87 -20.60 -8.87
N ASN A 198 -2.62 -21.57 -9.36
CA ASN A 198 -2.07 -22.87 -9.81
C ASN A 198 -1.66 -22.88 -11.29
N ASP A 199 -2.22 -22.00 -12.10
CA ASP A 199 -1.97 -22.01 -13.54
C ASP A 199 -0.79 -21.09 -13.90
N LEU A 200 0.16 -21.61 -14.68
CA LEU A 200 1.28 -20.88 -15.23
C LEU A 200 1.04 -20.68 -16.74
N ILE A 201 0.94 -19.42 -17.15
CA ILE A 201 0.66 -19.04 -18.54
C ILE A 201 1.87 -18.28 -19.08
N ARG A 202 2.38 -18.70 -20.23
CA ARG A 202 3.41 -17.96 -20.97
C ARG A 202 2.77 -16.97 -21.91
N LEU A 203 3.21 -15.73 -21.85
CA LEU A 203 2.68 -14.63 -22.64
C LEU A 203 3.82 -13.83 -23.28
N GLN A 204 3.55 -13.22 -24.43
CA GLN A 204 4.43 -12.26 -25.07
C GLN A 204 3.84 -10.85 -24.89
N CYS A 205 4.57 -9.95 -24.25
CA CYS A 205 4.24 -8.53 -24.21
C CYS A 205 4.49 -7.87 -25.57
N GLY A 206 3.62 -6.95 -25.97
CA GLY A 206 3.95 -6.00 -27.02
C GLY A 206 5.10 -5.09 -26.58
N PHE A 207 5.99 -4.81 -27.47
CA PHE A 207 7.06 -3.82 -27.25
C PHE A 207 6.46 -2.42 -27.28
N ILE A 208 6.93 -1.55 -26.42
CA ILE A 208 6.68 -0.11 -26.42
C ILE A 208 7.98 0.59 -26.07
N ASP A 209 8.37 1.56 -26.87
CA ASP A 209 9.58 2.33 -26.65
C ASP A 209 9.31 3.67 -25.93
N THR A 210 10.37 4.39 -25.62
CA THR A 210 10.34 5.68 -24.95
C THR A 210 9.61 6.73 -25.78
N GLU A 211 9.85 6.76 -27.10
CA GLU A 211 9.23 7.74 -28.00
C GLU A 211 7.70 7.55 -28.10
N GLU A 212 7.23 6.30 -28.05
CA GLU A 212 5.79 6.00 -28.05
C GLU A 212 5.14 6.46 -26.74
N ILE A 213 5.83 6.25 -25.58
CA ILE A 213 5.36 6.72 -24.27
C ILE A 213 5.30 8.25 -24.26
N GLU A 214 6.33 8.92 -24.76
CA GLU A 214 6.36 10.38 -24.88
C GLU A 214 5.19 10.93 -25.70
N LYS A 215 4.96 10.36 -26.90
CA LYS A 215 3.84 10.74 -27.75
C LYS A 215 2.49 10.56 -27.05
N ILE A 216 2.29 9.46 -26.36
CA ILE A 216 1.05 9.17 -25.63
C ILE A 216 0.85 10.19 -24.50
N THR A 217 1.91 10.44 -23.71
CA THR A 217 1.84 11.35 -22.57
C THR A 217 1.67 12.81 -23.01
N ASP A 218 2.29 13.21 -24.12
CA ASP A 218 2.10 14.54 -24.73
C ASP A 218 0.67 14.75 -25.24
N ILE A 219 0.10 13.78 -25.94
CA ILE A 219 -1.28 13.83 -26.42
C ILE A 219 -2.24 13.96 -25.24
N ILE A 220 -2.06 13.18 -24.18
CA ILE A 220 -2.93 13.23 -23.00
C ILE A 220 -2.74 14.57 -22.25
N GLY A 221 -1.49 14.97 -22.02
CA GLY A 221 -1.14 16.18 -21.28
C GLY A 221 -1.60 17.46 -21.96
N SER A 222 -1.64 17.50 -23.30
CA SER A 222 -2.11 18.65 -24.08
C SER A 222 -3.64 18.84 -24.07
N GLN A 223 -4.38 17.80 -23.70
CA GLN A 223 -5.85 17.88 -23.65
C GLN A 223 -6.33 18.77 -22.49
N ARG A 224 -7.51 19.37 -22.68
CA ARG A 224 -8.19 20.06 -21.58
C ARG A 224 -8.63 19.05 -20.54
N GLY A 225 -8.22 19.21 -19.30
CA GLY A 225 -8.51 18.28 -18.22
C GLY A 225 -8.82 18.96 -16.90
N TYR A 226 -8.54 18.27 -15.80
CA TYR A 226 -8.68 18.81 -14.46
C TYR A 226 -7.66 19.92 -14.21
N SER A 227 -7.96 20.81 -13.27
CA SER A 227 -7.04 21.89 -12.87
C SER A 227 -5.79 21.35 -12.19
N ASN A 228 -5.95 20.31 -11.38
CA ASN A 228 -4.88 19.72 -10.56
C ASN A 228 -4.93 18.19 -10.60
N ALA A 229 -3.86 17.54 -10.12
CA ALA A 229 -3.84 16.11 -9.82
C ALA A 229 -4.92 15.75 -8.77
N TYR A 230 -5.28 14.48 -8.70
CA TYR A 230 -6.13 13.97 -7.64
C TYR A 230 -5.38 14.01 -6.31
N LEU A 231 -5.97 14.66 -5.29
CA LEU A 231 -5.36 14.77 -3.98
C LEU A 231 -5.76 13.59 -3.10
N LEU A 232 -4.76 12.94 -2.52
CA LEU A 232 -4.94 11.93 -1.48
C LEU A 232 -5.23 12.62 -0.13
N PRO A 233 -5.82 11.91 0.85
CA PRO A 233 -6.00 12.44 2.18
C PRO A 233 -4.67 12.88 2.83
N GLU A 234 -4.73 13.95 3.60
CA GLU A 234 -3.60 14.35 4.43
C GLU A 234 -3.32 13.29 5.49
N CYS A 235 -2.04 13.08 5.77
CA CYS A 235 -1.58 12.24 6.84
C CYS A 235 -0.79 13.15 7.79
N GLU A 236 -1.39 13.53 8.90
CA GLU A 236 -0.71 14.27 9.95
C GLU A 236 0.40 13.42 10.55
N GLU A 237 1.59 13.98 10.71
CA GLU A 237 2.77 13.24 11.21
C GLU A 237 2.58 12.81 12.67
N ASP A 238 1.76 13.54 13.44
CA ASP A 238 1.56 13.30 14.87
C ASP A 238 0.59 12.16 15.23
N ASN A 239 -0.20 11.64 14.28
CA ASN A 239 -1.09 10.51 14.53
C ASN A 239 -0.46 9.12 14.28
N ILE A 240 0.84 9.06 14.05
CA ILE A 240 1.49 7.84 13.54
C ILE A 240 2.30 7.10 14.61
N SER A 241 2.59 7.75 15.72
CA SER A 241 3.14 7.06 16.90
C SER A 241 2.12 6.21 17.66
N THR A 242 0.83 6.23 17.27
CA THR A 242 -0.26 5.58 18.03
C THR A 242 -0.90 4.36 17.35
N ILE A 243 -0.42 3.88 16.19
CA ILE A 243 -0.95 2.63 15.59
C ILE A 243 -0.18 1.38 16.05
N ASN A 244 0.98 1.55 16.70
CA ASN A 244 1.73 0.44 17.31
C ASN A 244 1.87 0.53 18.84
N ASP A 245 1.44 1.63 19.44
CA ASP A 245 1.35 1.73 20.91
C ASP A 245 -0.09 2.12 21.26
N ASP A 246 -0.84 1.15 21.72
CA ASP A 246 -2.07 1.29 22.49
C ASP A 246 -1.73 1.98 23.83
N VAL A 247 -1.26 3.22 23.80
CA VAL A 247 -1.01 4.09 24.95
C VAL A 247 -2.14 5.14 25.07
N GLY A 248 -3.32 4.81 24.57
CA GLY A 248 -4.50 5.69 24.59
C GLY A 248 -5.47 5.47 25.75
N ASP A 249 -5.43 4.30 26.43
CA ASP A 249 -6.16 4.08 27.68
C ASP A 249 -5.22 3.33 28.63
N ARG A 250 -4.72 4.03 29.66
CA ARG A 250 -4.03 3.37 30.77
C ARG A 250 -4.97 2.29 31.31
N ASP A 251 -4.46 1.05 31.38
CA ASP A 251 -5.27 -0.03 31.95
C ASP A 251 -5.87 0.46 33.29
N PRO A 252 -7.17 0.27 33.54
CA PRO A 252 -7.80 0.71 34.78
C PRO A 252 -7.08 0.24 36.04
N LYS A 253 -6.25 -0.77 35.92
CA LYS A 253 -5.40 -1.31 37.01
C LYS A 253 -3.96 -0.80 37.00
N PHE A 254 -3.63 0.19 36.19
CA PHE A 254 -2.28 0.75 36.08
C PHE A 254 -1.72 1.23 37.43
N ASN A 255 -2.48 2.03 38.19
CA ASN A 255 -2.05 2.57 39.47
C ASN A 255 -1.89 1.46 40.53
N GLU A 256 -2.81 0.51 40.58
CA GLU A 256 -2.75 -0.65 41.49
C GLU A 256 -1.52 -1.52 41.16
N ALA A 257 -1.21 -1.72 39.89
CA ALA A 257 -0.02 -2.45 39.43
C ALA A 257 1.29 -1.70 39.80
N ALA A 258 1.31 -0.39 39.61
CA ALA A 258 2.45 0.46 40.01
C ALA A 258 2.79 0.30 41.50
N GLU A 259 1.78 0.42 42.39
CA GLU A 259 1.96 0.25 43.82
C GLU A 259 2.53 -1.12 44.19
N ILE A 260 1.98 -2.20 43.58
CA ILE A 260 2.45 -3.58 43.83
C ILE A 260 3.92 -3.74 43.43
N LEU A 261 4.34 -3.22 42.29
CA LEU A 261 5.72 -3.37 41.79
C LEU A 261 6.69 -2.50 42.59
N VAL A 262 6.31 -1.27 42.96
CA VAL A 262 7.12 -0.38 43.78
C VAL A 262 7.31 -0.97 45.19
N LEU A 263 6.26 -1.49 45.83
CA LEU A 263 6.35 -2.15 47.12
C LEU A 263 7.17 -3.46 47.07
N ALA A 264 7.06 -4.19 45.95
CA ALA A 264 7.82 -5.42 45.78
C ALA A 264 9.29 -5.20 45.34
N GLN A 265 9.64 -4.00 44.92
CA GLN A 265 10.95 -3.64 44.32
C GLN A 265 11.36 -4.62 43.19
N GLN A 266 10.36 -5.07 42.41
CA GLN A 266 10.58 -6.07 41.37
C GLN A 266 9.64 -5.84 40.18
N GLY A 267 10.20 -5.45 39.01
CA GLY A 267 9.51 -5.26 37.76
C GLY A 267 9.20 -6.60 37.04
N SER A 268 8.19 -7.34 37.46
CA SER A 268 7.91 -8.67 36.90
C SER A 268 6.46 -8.87 36.54
N ALA A 269 6.21 -9.23 35.24
CA ALA A 269 4.89 -9.59 34.74
C ALA A 269 4.28 -10.77 35.51
N SER A 270 5.09 -11.75 35.90
CA SER A 270 4.63 -12.89 36.68
C SER A 270 4.19 -12.53 38.10
N LEU A 271 4.73 -11.46 38.67
CA LEU A 271 4.26 -10.93 39.94
C LEU A 271 2.87 -10.31 39.81
N LEU A 272 2.62 -9.52 38.78
CA LEU A 272 1.33 -8.94 38.49
C LEU A 272 0.27 -10.00 38.19
N GLN A 273 0.62 -11.01 37.41
CA GLN A 273 -0.29 -12.14 37.15
C GLN A 273 -0.76 -12.81 38.42
N ARG A 274 0.17 -13.10 39.32
CA ARG A 274 -0.13 -13.81 40.57
C ARG A 274 -0.87 -12.93 41.59
N LYS A 275 -0.49 -11.67 41.72
CA LYS A 275 -1.09 -10.76 42.72
C LYS A 275 -2.45 -10.19 42.28
N MET A 276 -2.59 -9.85 41.03
CA MET A 276 -3.79 -9.22 40.47
C MET A 276 -4.68 -10.20 39.70
N LYS A 277 -4.31 -11.49 39.61
CA LYS A 277 -5.02 -12.52 38.84
C LYS A 277 -5.27 -12.11 37.36
N LEU A 278 -4.25 -11.54 36.73
CA LEU A 278 -4.31 -11.10 35.34
C LEU A 278 -3.79 -12.18 34.39
N GLY A 279 -4.33 -12.20 33.17
CA GLY A 279 -3.77 -13.00 32.07
C GLY A 279 -2.39 -12.50 31.62
N TYR A 280 -1.58 -13.37 31.02
CA TYR A 280 -0.20 -13.09 30.60
C TYR A 280 -0.09 -11.81 29.76
N ASN A 281 -0.91 -11.70 28.69
CA ASN A 281 -0.88 -10.57 27.76
C ASN A 281 -1.28 -9.23 28.41
N ARG A 282 -2.18 -9.25 29.39
CA ARG A 282 -2.61 -8.04 30.08
C ARG A 282 -1.57 -7.58 31.10
N ALA A 283 -0.95 -8.51 31.81
CA ALA A 283 0.13 -8.21 32.74
C ALA A 283 1.37 -7.66 32.01
N GLY A 284 1.70 -8.19 30.81
CA GLY A 284 2.75 -7.67 29.95
C GLY A 284 2.48 -6.23 29.54
N ARG A 285 1.31 -5.92 28.99
CA ARG A 285 0.93 -4.55 28.59
C ARG A 285 1.01 -3.54 29.74
N ILE A 286 0.60 -3.93 30.94
CA ILE A 286 0.69 -3.04 32.11
C ILE A 286 2.15 -2.76 32.47
N ILE A 287 3.05 -3.75 32.37
CA ILE A 287 4.48 -3.54 32.58
C ILE A 287 5.06 -2.59 31.55
N ASP A 288 4.75 -2.79 30.26
CA ASP A 288 5.21 -1.93 29.18
C ASP A 288 4.75 -0.46 29.40
N GLN A 289 3.50 -0.26 29.87
CA GLN A 289 2.99 1.06 30.25
C GLN A 289 3.71 1.66 31.47
N LEU A 290 4.09 0.84 32.43
CA LEU A 290 4.82 1.29 33.64
C LEU A 290 6.29 1.61 33.30
N GLU A 291 6.90 0.89 32.38
CA GLU A 291 8.24 1.19 31.86
C GLU A 291 8.22 2.50 31.06
N ALA A 292 7.25 2.67 30.17
CA ALA A 292 7.07 3.92 29.43
C ALA A 292 6.80 5.14 30.34
N ALA A 293 6.19 4.91 31.50
CA ALA A 293 5.98 5.93 32.53
C ALA A 293 7.21 6.16 33.46
N GLY A 294 8.31 5.42 33.25
CA GLY A 294 9.53 5.52 34.07
C GLY A 294 9.38 4.99 35.49
N ILE A 295 8.39 4.15 35.77
CA ILE A 295 8.14 3.59 37.12
C ILE A 295 8.89 2.27 37.30
N VAL A 296 9.11 1.55 36.22
CA VAL A 296 9.89 0.31 36.13
C VAL A 296 10.96 0.53 35.08
N GLY A 297 12.21 0.12 35.36
CA GLY A 297 13.35 0.21 34.44
C GLY A 297 14.06 -1.13 34.33
#